data_92361b998ecf6efc5d208fe760cdf126
#
_entry.id   92361b998ecf6efc5d208fe760cdf126
#
_cell.length_a   1.000
_cell.length_b   1.000
_cell.length_c   1.000
_cell.angle_alpha   90.00
_cell.angle_beta   90.00
_cell.angle_gamma   90.00
#
_symmetry.space_group_name_H-M   'P 1'
#
loop_
_entity.id
_entity.type
_entity.pdbx_description
1 polymer ?
#
loop_
_entity_poly.entity_id
_entity_poly.type
_entity_poly.pdbx_seq_one_letter_code
_entity_poly.pdbx_strand_id
1 'polypeptide(L)'
;LLTLVEALLLKNVIALISLSRKSGIAVSGFEKVKSTLTDGSAKALIQARDGSVGQKSKLRPPVGGNNYIDCLSSQELGLAFGRNYVVHASLTSGGLSKRVVHEASRLNEIRGFEPLNKELSANAGLN
;
A
#
# COMPACT_ATOMS: atom_id res chain seq x y z
N LEU A 1 -11.63 -10.96 -14.78
CA LEU A 1 -11.40 -12.25 -14.11
C LEU A 1 -9.99 -12.30 -13.50
N LEU A 2 -9.90 -12.76 -12.26
CA LEU A 2 -8.62 -12.97 -11.63
C LEU A 2 -7.99 -14.26 -12.19
N THR A 3 -6.71 -14.16 -12.54
CA THR A 3 -5.95 -15.39 -12.83
C THR A 3 -5.66 -16.11 -11.51
N LEU A 4 -5.32 -17.38 -11.58
CA LEU A 4 -4.95 -18.14 -10.39
C LEU A 4 -3.73 -17.52 -9.70
N VAL A 5 -2.73 -17.11 -10.47
CA VAL A 5 -1.51 -16.49 -9.92
C VAL A 5 -1.87 -15.18 -9.21
N GLU A 6 -2.69 -14.35 -9.83
CA GLU A 6 -3.12 -13.08 -9.22
C GLU A 6 -3.87 -13.34 -7.91
N ALA A 7 -4.79 -14.30 -7.90
CA ALA A 7 -5.56 -14.63 -6.70
C ALA A 7 -4.66 -15.09 -5.54
N LEU A 8 -3.64 -15.90 -5.83
CA LEU A 8 -2.71 -16.38 -4.82
C LEU A 8 -1.84 -15.24 -4.28
N LEU A 9 -1.34 -14.37 -5.16
CA LEU A 9 -0.55 -13.21 -4.73
C LEU A 9 -1.39 -12.25 -3.89
N LEU A 10 -2.62 -12.00 -4.30
CA LEU A 10 -3.53 -11.15 -3.53
C LEU A 10 -3.77 -11.72 -2.13
N LYS A 11 -4.04 -13.01 -2.05
CA LYS A 11 -4.24 -13.67 -0.77
C LYS A 11 -3.01 -13.53 0.12
N ASN A 12 -1.81 -13.71 -0.44
CA ASN A 12 -0.57 -13.57 0.31
C ASN A 12 -0.35 -12.15 0.80
N VAL A 13 -0.60 -11.16 -0.05
CA VAL A 13 -0.44 -9.75 0.34
C VAL A 13 -1.39 -9.41 1.48
N ILE A 14 -2.67 -9.78 1.36
CA ILE A 14 -3.66 -9.51 2.40
C ILE A 14 -3.26 -10.20 3.70
N ALA A 15 -2.80 -11.46 3.63
CA ALA A 15 -2.39 -12.19 4.82
C ALA A 15 -1.19 -11.54 5.51
N LEU A 16 -0.22 -11.06 4.74
CA LEU A 16 0.97 -10.39 5.28
C LEU A 16 0.61 -9.06 5.94
N ILE A 17 -0.28 -8.28 5.34
CA ILE A 17 -0.74 -7.03 5.93
C ILE A 17 -1.54 -7.31 7.21
N SER A 18 -2.40 -8.32 7.20
CA SER A 18 -3.16 -8.73 8.38
C SER A 18 -2.24 -9.15 9.51
N LEU A 19 -1.20 -9.92 9.20
CA LEU A 19 -0.19 -10.32 10.19
C LEU A 19 0.56 -9.11 10.73
N SER A 20 0.90 -8.16 9.85
CA SER A 20 1.55 -6.90 10.25
C SER A 20 0.67 -6.11 11.21
N ARG A 21 -0.63 -6.05 10.94
CA ARG A 21 -1.58 -5.39 11.85
C ARG A 21 -1.60 -6.05 13.22
N LYS A 22 -1.68 -7.38 13.24
CA LYS A 22 -1.72 -8.14 14.49
C LYS A 22 -0.43 -7.98 15.29
N SER A 23 0.68 -7.77 14.60
CA SER A 23 1.99 -7.54 15.22
C SER A 23 2.21 -6.09 15.62
N GLY A 24 1.26 -5.20 15.38
CA GLY A 24 1.36 -3.80 15.75
C GLY A 24 2.18 -2.93 14.80
N ILE A 25 2.57 -3.45 13.64
CA ILE A 25 3.38 -2.70 12.68
C ILE A 25 2.60 -2.16 11.48
N ALA A 26 1.29 -2.41 11.44
CA ALA A 26 0.42 -1.85 10.41
C ALA A 26 -0.72 -1.09 11.06
N VAL A 27 -0.96 0.13 10.58
CA VAL A 27 -2.08 0.95 11.04
C VAL A 27 -2.88 1.41 9.82
N SER A 28 -4.16 1.73 10.06
CA SER A 28 -5.06 2.21 9.00
C SER A 28 -5.80 3.47 9.46
N GLY A 29 -6.28 4.22 8.49
CA GLY A 29 -6.99 5.46 8.72
C GLY A 29 -6.09 6.67 8.51
N PHE A 30 -6.69 7.75 7.97
CA PHE A 30 -5.93 8.93 7.54
C PHE A 30 -5.06 9.50 8.67
N GLU A 31 -5.66 9.75 9.84
CA GLU A 31 -4.93 10.43 10.92
C GLU A 31 -3.80 9.59 11.50
N LYS A 32 -4.05 8.30 11.68
CA LYS A 32 -3.00 7.39 12.20
C LYS A 32 -1.86 7.25 11.21
N VAL A 33 -2.18 7.11 9.93
CA VAL A 33 -1.17 6.99 8.88
C VAL A 33 -0.38 8.29 8.78
N LYS A 34 -1.05 9.44 8.79
CA LYS A 34 -0.39 10.74 8.77
C LYS A 34 0.59 10.88 9.93
N SER A 35 0.19 10.43 11.12
CA SER A 35 1.05 10.48 12.30
C SER A 35 2.34 9.67 12.10
N THR A 36 2.25 8.45 11.55
CA THR A 36 3.44 7.63 11.30
C THR A 36 4.34 8.23 10.22
N LEU A 37 3.77 8.90 9.24
CA LEU A 37 4.55 9.58 8.21
C LEU A 37 5.25 10.82 8.77
N THR A 38 4.55 11.56 9.62
CA THR A 38 5.08 12.79 10.22
C THR A 38 6.20 12.50 11.21
N ASP A 39 6.06 11.46 12.05
CA ASP A 39 7.06 11.15 13.07
C ASP A 39 8.21 10.29 12.54
N GLY A 40 8.17 9.92 11.27
CA GLY A 40 9.24 9.16 10.64
C GLY A 40 9.20 7.65 10.90
N SER A 41 8.19 7.16 11.60
CA SER A 41 8.10 5.71 11.91
C SER A 41 7.61 4.89 10.71
N ALA A 42 6.90 5.49 9.76
CA ALA A 42 6.40 4.77 8.59
C ALA A 42 7.55 4.34 7.68
N LYS A 43 7.53 3.07 7.29
CA LYS A 43 8.49 2.51 6.33
C LYS A 43 7.86 2.31 4.96
N ALA A 44 6.54 2.24 4.89
CA ALA A 44 5.80 2.13 3.64
C ALA A 44 4.42 2.73 3.80
N LEU A 45 3.91 3.30 2.72
CA LEU A 45 2.55 3.84 2.64
C LEU A 45 1.75 2.97 1.68
N ILE A 46 0.56 2.56 2.12
CA ILE A 46 -0.37 1.79 1.30
C ILE A 46 -1.62 2.63 1.09
N GLN A 47 -2.01 2.81 -0.16
CA GLN A 47 -3.24 3.53 -0.48
C GLN A 47 -4.06 2.73 -1.48
N ALA A 48 -5.37 2.73 -1.27
CA ALA A 48 -6.28 2.03 -2.17
C ALA A 48 -6.31 2.71 -3.52
N ARG A 49 -6.29 1.91 -4.60
CA ARG A 49 -6.28 2.45 -5.95
C ARG A 49 -7.53 3.26 -6.27
N ASP A 50 -8.66 2.84 -5.72
CA ASP A 50 -9.96 3.48 -5.94
C ASP A 50 -10.29 4.55 -4.89
N GLY A 51 -9.34 4.94 -4.07
CA GLY A 51 -9.55 5.99 -3.09
C GLY A 51 -9.57 7.38 -3.73
N SER A 52 -10.10 8.36 -3.00
CA SER A 52 -10.15 9.74 -3.45
C SER A 52 -8.74 10.29 -3.71
N VAL A 53 -8.51 10.81 -4.91
CA VAL A 53 -7.23 11.40 -5.29
C VAL A 53 -6.89 12.58 -4.38
N GLY A 54 -7.88 13.40 -4.04
CA GLY A 54 -7.69 14.54 -3.17
C GLY A 54 -7.19 14.17 -1.78
N GLN A 55 -7.77 13.11 -1.20
CA GLN A 55 -7.33 12.64 0.11
C GLN A 55 -5.97 11.94 0.03
N LYS A 56 -5.78 11.13 -1.01
CA LYS A 56 -4.51 10.40 -1.17
C LYS A 56 -3.33 11.35 -1.35
N SER A 57 -3.53 12.45 -2.06
CA SER A 57 -2.45 13.41 -2.33
C SER A 57 -2.00 14.19 -1.10
N LYS A 58 -2.76 14.14 -0.01
CA LYS A 58 -2.37 14.78 1.25
C LYS A 58 -1.32 14.00 2.02
N LEU A 59 -1.06 12.76 1.63
CA LEU A 59 -0.06 11.91 2.26
C LEU A 59 1.01 11.56 1.25
N ARG A 60 2.27 11.56 1.68
CA ARG A 60 3.40 11.24 0.82
C ARG A 60 4.14 10.03 1.36
N PRO A 61 4.58 9.11 0.47
CA PRO A 61 5.35 7.97 0.93
C PRO A 61 6.65 8.40 1.59
N PRO A 62 7.21 7.56 2.47
CA PRO A 62 8.52 7.85 3.04
C PRO A 62 9.59 7.98 1.96
N VAL A 63 10.63 8.73 2.27
CA VAL A 63 11.76 8.92 1.35
C VAL A 63 12.45 7.58 1.10
N GLY A 64 12.84 7.36 -0.15
CA GLY A 64 13.48 6.11 -0.58
C GLY A 64 12.62 5.38 -1.61
N GLY A 65 13.16 4.33 -2.21
CA GLY A 65 12.44 3.55 -3.20
C GLY A 65 11.64 2.41 -2.58
N ASN A 66 10.66 1.89 -3.34
CA ASN A 66 9.90 0.69 -2.98
C ASN A 66 9.19 0.80 -1.62
N ASN A 67 8.56 1.93 -1.37
CA ASN A 67 7.87 2.19 -0.12
C ASN A 67 6.44 2.70 -0.33
N TYR A 68 5.90 2.54 -1.54
CA TYR A 68 4.53 2.93 -1.86
C TYR A 68 3.81 1.77 -2.53
N ILE A 69 2.63 1.43 -2.01
CA ILE A 69 1.81 0.33 -2.50
C ILE A 69 0.45 0.89 -2.87
N ASP A 70 0.03 0.74 -4.13
CA ASP A 70 -1.25 1.23 -4.61
C ASP A 70 -1.97 0.22 -5.52
N CYS A 71 -1.64 -1.05 -5.40
CA CYS A 71 -2.18 -2.09 -6.27
C CYS A 71 -3.45 -2.76 -5.73
N LEU A 72 -3.90 -2.39 -4.54
CA LEU A 72 -5.08 -2.98 -3.90
C LEU A 72 -6.27 -2.04 -3.98
N SER A 73 -7.47 -2.60 -4.14
CA SER A 73 -8.69 -1.83 -3.97
C SER A 73 -8.96 -1.56 -2.50
N SER A 74 -9.87 -0.63 -2.21
CA SER A 74 -10.25 -0.33 -0.83
C SER A 74 -10.91 -1.53 -0.15
N GLN A 75 -11.66 -2.35 -0.90
CA GLN A 75 -12.25 -3.56 -0.36
C GLN A 75 -11.18 -4.61 -0.02
N GLU A 76 -10.22 -4.78 -0.91
CA GLU A 76 -9.12 -5.72 -0.68
C GLU A 76 -8.29 -5.31 0.53
N LEU A 77 -7.95 -4.04 0.61
CA LEU A 77 -7.19 -3.53 1.76
C LEU A 77 -8.02 -3.63 3.03
N GLY A 78 -9.33 -3.42 2.94
CA GLY A 78 -10.24 -3.59 4.06
C GLY A 78 -10.22 -5.00 4.64
N LEU A 79 -10.10 -6.02 3.78
CA LEU A 79 -10.01 -7.40 4.25
C LEU A 79 -8.84 -7.61 5.20
N ALA A 80 -7.71 -6.96 4.94
CA ALA A 80 -6.53 -7.08 5.80
C ALA A 80 -6.74 -6.45 7.17
N PHE A 81 -7.64 -5.48 7.29
CA PHE A 81 -7.89 -4.75 8.53
C PHE A 81 -9.23 -5.09 9.17
N GLY A 82 -9.95 -6.10 8.65
CA GLY A 82 -11.23 -6.51 9.18
C GLY A 82 -12.31 -5.45 9.04
N ARG A 83 -12.27 -4.66 7.98
CA ARG A 83 -13.22 -3.58 7.70
C ARG A 83 -13.80 -3.75 6.30
N ASN A 84 -14.91 -3.06 6.02
CA ASN A 84 -15.53 -3.10 4.70
C ASN A 84 -14.62 -2.47 3.64
N TYR A 85 -13.95 -1.38 4.00
CA TYR A 85 -12.98 -0.76 3.11
C TYR A 85 -11.95 0.03 3.92
N VAL A 86 -10.74 0.15 3.37
CA VAL A 86 -9.65 0.96 3.92
C VAL A 86 -8.98 1.65 2.75
N VAL A 87 -8.73 2.94 2.86
CA VAL A 87 -8.07 3.72 1.80
C VAL A 87 -6.61 3.99 2.12
N HIS A 88 -6.28 4.22 3.39
CA HIS A 88 -4.90 4.56 3.81
C HIS A 88 -4.43 3.59 4.87
N ALA A 89 -3.20 3.11 4.71
CA ALA A 89 -2.53 2.28 5.70
C ALA A 89 -1.03 2.55 5.64
N SER A 90 -0.32 2.24 6.71
CA SER A 90 1.13 2.33 6.73
C SER A 90 1.72 1.15 7.48
N LEU A 91 2.97 0.85 7.15
CA LEU A 91 3.77 -0.18 7.81
C LEU A 91 4.94 0.52 8.50
N THR A 92 5.19 0.19 9.76
CA THR A 92 6.12 0.98 10.56
C THR A 92 7.49 0.36 10.76
N SER A 93 7.69 -0.94 10.59
CA SER A 93 9.03 -1.52 10.67
C SER A 93 9.07 -3.01 10.36
N GLY A 94 10.29 -3.53 10.29
CA GLY A 94 10.57 -4.95 10.36
C GLY A 94 10.59 -5.69 9.05
N GLY A 95 10.91 -6.98 9.15
CA GLY A 95 10.98 -7.86 8.00
C GLY A 95 9.64 -8.06 7.31
N LEU A 96 8.52 -7.98 8.07
CA LEU A 96 7.19 -8.09 7.47
C LEU A 96 6.91 -6.97 6.48
N SER A 97 7.34 -5.74 6.80
CA SER A 97 7.16 -4.61 5.86
C SER A 97 7.85 -4.88 4.54
N LYS A 98 9.07 -5.40 4.57
CA LYS A 98 9.81 -5.74 3.35
C LYS A 98 9.12 -6.84 2.56
N ARG A 99 8.57 -7.84 3.25
CA ARG A 99 7.85 -8.93 2.59
C ARG A 99 6.56 -8.43 1.94
N VAL A 100 5.82 -7.54 2.63
CA VAL A 100 4.61 -6.94 2.07
C VAL A 100 4.94 -6.17 0.79
N VAL A 101 5.97 -5.32 0.85
CA VAL A 101 6.39 -4.52 -0.32
C VAL A 101 6.78 -5.44 -1.47
N HIS A 102 7.55 -6.49 -1.20
CA HIS A 102 8.01 -7.42 -2.23
C HIS A 102 6.82 -8.14 -2.90
N GLU A 103 5.92 -8.70 -2.11
CA GLU A 103 4.77 -9.42 -2.67
C GLU A 103 3.79 -8.49 -3.36
N ALA A 104 3.59 -7.28 -2.82
CA ALA A 104 2.74 -6.28 -3.47
C ALA A 104 3.33 -5.84 -4.81
N SER A 105 4.64 -5.74 -4.92
CA SER A 105 5.30 -5.42 -6.19
C SER A 105 5.01 -6.48 -7.24
N ARG A 106 5.06 -7.76 -6.86
CA ARG A 106 4.74 -8.85 -7.77
C ARG A 106 3.28 -8.81 -8.22
N LEU A 107 2.37 -8.55 -7.27
CA LEU A 107 0.95 -8.41 -7.59
C LEU A 107 0.73 -7.24 -8.56
N ASN A 108 1.40 -6.12 -8.32
CA ASN A 108 1.29 -4.96 -9.18
C ASN A 108 1.71 -5.27 -10.62
N GLU A 109 2.79 -6.03 -10.79
CA GLU A 109 3.24 -6.46 -12.12
C GLU A 109 2.19 -7.31 -12.82
N ILE A 110 1.60 -8.27 -12.10
CA ILE A 110 0.57 -9.16 -12.66
C ILE A 110 -0.67 -8.36 -13.04
N ARG A 111 -1.06 -7.37 -12.25
CA ARG A 111 -2.23 -6.53 -12.53
C ARG A 111 -1.97 -5.52 -13.64
N GLY A 112 -0.70 -5.27 -13.97
CA GLY A 112 -0.33 -4.34 -15.03
C GLY A 112 -0.58 -2.88 -14.69
N PHE A 113 -0.65 -2.53 -13.42
CA PHE A 113 -0.81 -1.14 -13.00
C PHE A 113 0.52 -0.41 -13.06
N GLU A 114 0.47 0.86 -13.53
CA GLU A 114 1.63 1.73 -13.46
C GLU A 114 1.74 2.31 -12.06
N PRO A 115 2.94 2.27 -11.44
CA PRO A 115 3.14 2.92 -10.15
C PRO A 115 2.92 4.42 -10.25
N LEU A 116 2.25 5.02 -9.26
CA LEU A 116 1.99 6.46 -9.26
C LEU A 116 3.28 7.28 -9.31
N ASN A 117 4.32 6.86 -8.61
CA ASN A 117 5.61 7.55 -8.63
C ASN A 117 6.22 7.58 -10.02
N LYS A 118 6.09 6.48 -10.77
CA LYS A 118 6.59 6.39 -12.13
C LYS A 118 5.82 7.29 -13.06
N GLU A 119 4.48 7.33 -12.92
CA GLU A 119 3.63 8.21 -13.71
C GLU A 119 3.96 9.67 -13.46
N LEU A 120 4.12 10.05 -12.20
CA LEU A 120 4.49 11.42 -11.85
C LEU A 120 5.85 11.80 -12.40
N SER A 121 6.81 10.90 -12.33
CA SER A 121 8.15 11.13 -12.90
C SER A 121 8.10 11.29 -14.40
N ALA A 122 7.33 10.45 -15.08
CA ALA A 122 7.17 10.54 -16.53
C ALA A 122 6.53 11.86 -16.92
N ASN A 123 5.48 12.28 -16.23
CA ASN A 123 4.80 13.54 -16.51
C ASN A 123 5.72 14.73 -16.26
N ALA A 124 6.48 14.69 -15.17
CA ALA A 124 7.45 15.75 -14.88
C ALA A 124 8.53 15.82 -15.97
N GLY A 125 8.95 14.68 -16.50
CA GLY A 125 9.94 14.63 -17.56
C GLY A 125 9.42 15.16 -18.90
N LEU A 126 8.12 15.09 -19.12
CA LEU A 126 7.49 15.61 -20.32
C LEU A 126 7.28 17.12 -20.29
N ASN A 127 7.24 17.66 -19.13
CA ASN A 127 7.04 19.09 -18.92
C ASN A 127 8.36 19.82 -18.72
#